data_42e8c93ea29b80b0c6d3695250c9402b
#
_entry.id   42e8c93ea29b80b0c6d3695250c9402b
#
_cell.length_a   1.000
_cell.length_b   1.000
_cell.length_c   1.000
_cell.angle_alpha   90.00
_cell.angle_beta   90.00
_cell.angle_gamma   90.00
#
_symmetry.space_group_name_H-M   'P 1'
#
loop_
_entity.id
_entity.type
_entity.pdbx_description
1 polymer ?
#
loop_
_entity_poly.entity_id
_entity_poly.type
_entity_poly.pdbx_seq_one_letter_code
_entity_poly.pdbx_strand_id
1 'polypeptide(L)'
;MIFVVDSGSTKTDWIALGSAGEVLFSTQTLGLNPQVLSSAILNERIINNFDLYQNKDKVSHIYFYGAGCGVSSPVQRIQKVFFEIFTNSKFSILEDTYAAVYATVEPQQAAVVCILGTGSN
;
A
#
# COMPACT_ATOMS: atom_id res chain seq x y z
N MET A 1 -11.33 7.23 4.00
CA MET A 1 -10.29 6.31 4.48
C MET A 1 -9.14 6.26 3.49
N ILE A 2 -7.93 6.30 3.99
CA ILE A 2 -6.71 6.23 3.18
C ILE A 2 -5.92 5.03 3.64
N PHE A 3 -5.38 4.26 2.70
CA PHE A 3 -4.42 3.20 3.02
C PHE A 3 -3.00 3.69 2.76
N VAL A 4 -2.11 3.40 3.69
CA VAL A 4 -0.67 3.57 3.53
C VAL A 4 -0.03 2.19 3.64
N VAL A 5 0.75 1.82 2.64
CA VAL A 5 1.19 0.44 2.45
C VAL A 5 2.70 0.40 2.27
N ASP A 6 3.35 -0.45 3.05
CA ASP A 6 4.77 -0.72 2.92
C ASP A 6 4.94 -2.20 2.55
N SER A 7 5.32 -2.47 1.31
CA SER A 7 5.41 -3.83 0.78
C SER A 7 6.86 -4.24 0.57
N GLY A 8 7.32 -5.16 1.39
CA GLY A 8 8.60 -5.82 1.19
C GLY A 8 8.45 -7.09 0.34
N SER A 9 9.54 -7.85 0.24
CA SER A 9 9.54 -9.09 -0.55
C SER A 9 8.75 -10.21 0.10
N THR A 10 8.65 -10.23 1.43
CA THR A 10 8.00 -11.31 2.18
C THR A 10 6.65 -10.91 2.75
N LYS A 11 6.49 -9.67 3.17
CA LYS A 11 5.25 -9.21 3.80
C LYS A 11 4.92 -7.78 3.37
N THR A 12 3.65 -7.44 3.52
CA THR A 12 3.12 -6.10 3.27
C THR A 12 2.38 -5.63 4.51
N ASP A 13 2.74 -4.45 5.01
CA ASP A 13 2.05 -3.81 6.12
C ASP A 13 1.07 -2.77 5.57
N TRP A 14 -0.17 -2.85 6.03
CA TRP A 14 -1.25 -1.95 5.61
C TRP A 14 -1.74 -1.17 6.81
N ILE A 15 -1.82 0.15 6.67
CA ILE A 15 -2.33 1.03 7.71
C ILE A 15 -3.49 1.82 7.13
N ALA A 16 -4.64 1.75 7.79
CA ALA A 16 -5.81 2.53 7.40
C ALA A 16 -5.91 3.78 8.26
N LEU A 17 -5.99 4.92 7.60
CA LEU A 17 -6.08 6.23 8.24
C LEU A 17 -7.43 6.88 7.96
N GLY A 18 -7.98 7.54 8.98
CA GLY A 18 -9.18 8.34 8.84
C GLY A 18 -8.89 9.76 8.35
N SER A 19 -9.94 10.55 8.22
CA SER A 19 -9.85 11.92 7.68
C SER A 19 -9.00 12.85 8.54
N ALA A 20 -8.87 12.58 9.84
CA ALA A 20 -8.04 13.37 10.74
C ALA A 20 -6.63 12.79 10.90
N GLY A 21 -6.27 11.78 10.14
CA GLY A 21 -4.97 11.13 10.23
C GLY A 21 -4.87 10.07 11.32
N GLU A 22 -5.99 9.75 12.01
CA GLU A 22 -6.00 8.72 13.03
C GLU A 22 -5.88 7.33 12.41
N VAL A 23 -5.20 6.40 13.10
CA VAL A 23 -5.10 5.01 12.67
C VAL A 23 -6.41 4.31 12.99
N LEU A 24 -7.12 3.87 11.96
CA LEU A 24 -8.38 3.12 12.12
C LEU A 24 -8.12 1.65 12.37
N PHE A 25 -7.20 1.06 11.63
CA PHE A 25 -6.74 -0.31 11.84
C PHE A 25 -5.43 -0.52 11.07
N SER A 26 -4.77 -1.62 11.37
CA SER A 26 -3.63 -2.08 10.60
C SER A 26 -3.76 -3.58 10.34
N THR A 27 -3.20 -4.05 9.23
CA THR A 27 -3.23 -5.46 8.87
C THR A 27 -2.01 -5.80 8.01
N GLN A 28 -1.82 -7.09 7.76
CA GLN A 28 -0.69 -7.56 6.96
C GLN A 28 -1.16 -8.55 5.91
N THR A 29 -0.47 -8.54 4.78
CA THR A 29 -0.58 -9.59 3.76
C THR A 29 0.82 -10.11 3.45
N LEU A 30 0.89 -11.15 2.63
CA LEU A 30 2.16 -11.57 2.04
C LEU A 30 2.69 -10.48 1.12
N GLY A 31 3.96 -10.55 0.75
CA GLY A 31 4.59 -9.54 -0.10
C GLY A 31 3.88 -9.36 -1.43
N LEU A 32 3.89 -8.13 -1.93
CA LEU A 32 3.19 -7.75 -3.17
C LEU A 32 4.19 -7.18 -4.19
N ASN A 33 5.27 -7.92 -4.45
CA ASN A 33 6.28 -7.49 -5.41
C ASN A 33 5.82 -7.84 -6.84
N PRO A 34 5.47 -6.82 -7.66
CA PRO A 34 4.94 -7.08 -9.01
C PRO A 34 5.98 -7.57 -10.01
N GLN A 35 7.27 -7.50 -9.68
CA GLN A 35 8.31 -8.06 -10.56
C GLN A 35 8.33 -9.58 -10.54
N VAL A 36 7.93 -10.20 -9.42
CA VAL A 36 8.01 -11.65 -9.26
C VAL A 36 6.64 -12.33 -9.18
N LEU A 37 5.56 -11.58 -8.92
CA LEU A 37 4.23 -12.13 -8.75
C LEU A 37 3.34 -11.78 -9.92
N SER A 38 2.49 -12.73 -10.33
CA SER A 38 1.48 -12.49 -11.36
C SER A 38 0.33 -11.64 -10.81
N SER A 39 -0.45 -11.05 -11.72
CA SER A 39 -1.64 -10.30 -11.32
C SER A 39 -2.63 -11.13 -10.52
N ALA A 40 -2.80 -12.40 -10.87
CA ALA A 40 -3.70 -13.30 -10.15
C ALA A 40 -3.26 -13.52 -8.71
N ILE A 41 -1.96 -13.70 -8.48
CA ILE A 41 -1.43 -13.89 -7.11
C ILE A 41 -1.53 -12.61 -6.31
N LEU A 42 -1.21 -11.46 -6.91
CA LEU A 42 -1.36 -10.16 -6.24
C LEU A 42 -2.81 -9.95 -5.80
N ASN A 43 -3.75 -10.21 -6.70
CA ASN A 43 -5.18 -10.08 -6.40
C ASN A 43 -5.58 -10.99 -5.25
N GLU A 44 -5.21 -12.26 -5.32
CA GLU A 44 -5.56 -13.26 -4.31
C GLU A 44 -5.05 -12.86 -2.92
N ARG A 45 -3.80 -12.39 -2.83
CA ARG A 45 -3.20 -11.99 -1.56
C ARG A 45 -3.95 -10.83 -0.90
N ILE A 46 -4.54 -9.95 -1.70
CA ILE A 46 -5.28 -8.80 -1.20
C ILE A 46 -6.71 -9.20 -0.82
N ILE A 47 -7.43 -9.87 -1.71
CA ILE A 47 -8.84 -10.18 -1.46
C ILE A 47 -9.05 -11.23 -0.37
N ASN A 48 -8.03 -12.04 -0.09
CA ASN A 48 -8.09 -13.00 1.01
C ASN A 48 -7.93 -12.36 2.38
N ASN A 49 -7.57 -11.09 2.43
CA ASN A 49 -7.52 -10.34 3.69
C ASN A 49 -8.88 -9.74 3.95
N PHE A 50 -9.51 -10.14 5.05
CA PHE A 50 -10.87 -9.73 5.40
C PHE A 50 -10.98 -8.21 5.56
N ASP A 51 -10.04 -7.59 6.27
CA ASP A 51 -10.09 -6.15 6.54
C ASP A 51 -9.98 -5.32 5.27
N LEU A 52 -9.12 -5.74 4.34
CA LEU A 52 -8.95 -5.04 3.07
C LEU A 52 -10.19 -5.21 2.18
N TYR A 53 -10.69 -6.42 2.07
CA TYR A 53 -11.84 -6.71 1.23
C TYR A 53 -13.10 -6.01 1.74
N GLN A 54 -13.31 -6.02 3.05
CA GLN A 54 -14.48 -5.40 3.67
C GLN A 54 -14.51 -3.89 3.44
N ASN A 55 -13.34 -3.24 3.38
CA ASN A 55 -13.23 -1.79 3.29
C ASN A 55 -12.88 -1.29 1.89
N LYS A 56 -12.83 -2.16 0.89
CA LYS A 56 -12.34 -1.81 -0.45
C LYS A 56 -13.10 -0.65 -1.11
N ASP A 57 -14.38 -0.49 -0.82
CA ASP A 57 -15.18 0.58 -1.40
C ASP A 57 -15.13 1.88 -0.60
N LYS A 58 -14.54 1.86 0.58
CA LYS A 58 -14.45 3.01 1.49
C LYS A 58 -13.13 3.75 1.35
N VAL A 59 -12.18 3.20 0.63
CA VAL A 59 -10.84 3.77 0.48
C VAL A 59 -10.84 4.79 -0.64
N SER A 60 -10.41 6.01 -0.33
CA SER A 60 -10.33 7.10 -1.30
C SER A 60 -8.97 7.20 -1.98
N HIS A 61 -7.91 6.78 -1.29
CA HIS A 61 -6.56 6.84 -1.81
C HIS A 61 -5.69 5.75 -1.19
N ILE A 62 -4.80 5.18 -1.99
CA ILE A 62 -3.82 4.20 -1.54
C ILE A 62 -2.43 4.73 -1.86
N TYR A 63 -1.63 4.93 -0.82
CA TYR A 63 -0.21 5.26 -0.95
C TYR A 63 0.58 3.97 -0.77
N PHE A 64 1.08 3.44 -1.86
CA PHE A 64 1.78 2.15 -1.89
C PHE A 64 3.27 2.37 -2.13
N TYR A 65 4.09 1.93 -1.18
CA TYR A 65 5.53 1.96 -1.25
C TYR A 65 6.03 0.53 -1.26
N GLY A 66 6.47 0.06 -2.42
CA GLY A 66 6.70 -1.36 -2.59
C GLY A 66 8.00 -1.72 -3.27
N ALA A 67 8.60 -2.80 -2.82
CA ALA A 67 9.72 -3.43 -3.51
C ALA A 67 9.27 -3.84 -4.92
N GLY A 68 10.13 -3.63 -5.91
CA GLY A 68 9.81 -3.96 -7.29
C GLY A 68 9.00 -2.92 -8.04
N CYS A 69 8.71 -1.76 -7.42
CA CYS A 69 7.91 -0.70 -8.03
C CYS A 69 8.75 0.43 -8.63
N GLY A 70 10.04 0.21 -8.86
CA GLY A 70 10.93 1.19 -9.45
C GLY A 70 10.90 1.23 -10.98
N VAL A 71 10.26 0.27 -11.62
CA VAL A 71 10.12 0.20 -13.09
C VAL A 71 8.66 0.21 -13.49
N SER A 72 8.37 0.79 -14.67
CA SER A 72 6.99 1.08 -15.06
C SER A 72 6.15 -0.16 -15.35
N SER A 73 6.71 -1.21 -15.93
CA SER A 73 5.92 -2.39 -16.30
C SER A 73 5.36 -3.14 -15.09
N PRO A 74 6.16 -3.46 -14.06
CA PRO A 74 5.62 -4.04 -12.83
C PRO A 74 4.64 -3.11 -12.11
N VAL A 75 4.89 -1.80 -12.11
CA VAL A 75 3.98 -0.82 -11.50
C VAL A 75 2.61 -0.88 -12.18
N GLN A 76 2.56 -0.98 -13.49
CA GLN A 76 1.30 -1.10 -14.22
C GLN A 76 0.52 -2.35 -13.81
N ARG A 77 1.21 -3.45 -13.54
CA ARG A 77 0.57 -4.69 -13.11
C ARG A 77 -0.14 -4.53 -11.77
N ILE A 78 0.56 -3.97 -10.78
CA ILE A 78 -0.06 -3.80 -9.46
C ILE A 78 -1.12 -2.70 -9.48
N GLN A 79 -0.94 -1.67 -10.30
CA GLN A 79 -1.93 -0.62 -10.47
C GLN A 79 -3.23 -1.19 -11.01
N LYS A 80 -3.15 -2.08 -11.99
CA LYS A 80 -4.33 -2.75 -12.55
C LYS A 80 -5.06 -3.58 -11.49
N VAL A 81 -4.31 -4.32 -10.67
CA VAL A 81 -4.89 -5.11 -9.59
C VAL A 81 -5.61 -4.20 -8.59
N PHE A 82 -4.99 -3.10 -8.17
CA PHE A 82 -5.63 -2.15 -7.28
C PHE A 82 -6.88 -1.53 -7.89
N PHE A 83 -6.84 -1.20 -9.17
CA PHE A 83 -7.99 -0.63 -9.86
C PHE A 83 -9.18 -1.58 -9.88
N GLU A 84 -8.93 -2.86 -10.04
CA GLU A 84 -9.98 -3.88 -10.07
C GLU A 84 -10.59 -4.13 -8.68
N ILE A 85 -9.78 -4.03 -7.62
CA ILE A 85 -10.24 -4.28 -6.25
C ILE A 85 -10.81 -3.01 -5.61
N PHE A 86 -10.06 -1.91 -5.69
CA PHE A 86 -10.38 -0.64 -5.04
C PHE A 86 -10.90 0.36 -6.08
N THR A 87 -12.10 0.10 -6.60
CA THR A 87 -12.64 0.82 -7.75
C THR A 87 -12.89 2.30 -7.52
N ASN A 88 -13.03 2.72 -6.25
CA ASN A 88 -13.30 4.10 -5.89
C ASN A 88 -12.06 4.86 -5.43
N SER A 89 -10.88 4.26 -5.55
CA SER A 89 -9.65 4.83 -4.99
C SER A 89 -8.75 5.38 -6.07
N LYS A 90 -7.94 6.37 -5.68
CA LYS A 90 -6.77 6.83 -6.44
C LYS A 90 -5.53 6.15 -5.87
N PHE A 91 -4.48 6.03 -6.67
CA PHE A 91 -3.28 5.29 -6.28
C PHE A 91 -2.03 6.11 -6.49
N SER A 92 -1.12 6.03 -5.53
CA SER A 92 0.25 6.52 -5.64
C SER A 92 1.17 5.35 -5.35
N ILE A 93 1.84 4.84 -6.37
CA ILE A 93 2.67 3.63 -6.28
C ILE A 93 4.11 4.01 -6.56
N LEU A 94 4.98 3.79 -5.57
CA LEU A 94 6.39 4.18 -5.63
C LEU A 94 7.26 3.07 -5.05
N GLU A 95 8.58 3.17 -5.27
CA GLU A 95 9.52 2.28 -4.61
C GLU A 95 9.46 2.48 -3.09
N ASP A 96 9.76 1.40 -2.35
CA ASP A 96 9.73 1.42 -0.89
C ASP A 96 10.65 2.47 -0.26
N THR A 97 11.77 2.81 -0.93
CA THR A 97 12.69 3.83 -0.45
C THR A 97 12.11 5.25 -0.46
N TYR A 98 11.09 5.51 -1.28
CA TYR A 98 10.50 6.84 -1.38
C TYR A 98 9.66 7.23 -0.16
N ALA A 99 9.26 6.26 0.66
CA ALA A 99 8.50 6.55 1.88
C ALA A 99 9.26 7.52 2.79
N ALA A 100 10.57 7.32 2.95
CA ALA A 100 11.40 8.19 3.79
C ALA A 100 11.55 9.59 3.21
N VAL A 101 11.58 9.73 1.87
CA VAL A 101 11.72 11.02 1.20
C VAL A 101 10.49 11.88 1.45
N TYR A 102 9.30 11.31 1.28
CA TYR A 102 8.06 12.06 1.46
C TYR A 102 7.81 12.49 2.89
N ALA A 103 8.38 11.78 3.87
CA ALA A 103 8.27 12.17 5.27
C ALA A 103 8.88 13.53 5.58
N THR A 104 9.91 13.93 4.82
CA THR A 104 10.60 15.20 5.05
C THR A 104 9.92 16.39 4.39
N VAL A 105 8.92 16.14 3.54
CA VAL A 105 8.27 17.17 2.73
C VAL A 105 6.96 17.64 3.32
N GLU A 106 6.14 16.72 3.85
CA GLU A 106 4.80 17.05 4.37
C GLU A 106 4.60 16.51 5.78
N PRO A 107 4.08 17.34 6.71
CA PRO A 107 3.89 16.91 8.10
C PRO A 107 2.99 15.69 8.27
N GLN A 108 1.97 15.56 7.43
CA GLN A 108 1.06 14.42 7.50
C GLN A 108 1.76 13.13 7.13
N GLN A 109 2.63 13.19 6.14
CA GLN A 109 3.41 12.03 5.71
C GLN A 109 4.51 11.69 6.70
N ALA A 110 5.02 12.65 7.44
CA ALA A 110 6.03 12.41 8.47
C ALA A 110 5.51 11.46 9.53
N ALA A 111 4.27 11.63 9.99
CA ALA A 111 3.67 10.74 10.97
C ALA A 111 3.52 9.31 10.41
N VAL A 112 3.10 9.20 9.16
CA VAL A 112 2.93 7.91 8.48
C VAL A 112 4.27 7.19 8.34
N VAL A 113 5.31 7.91 7.94
CA VAL A 113 6.64 7.29 7.76
C VAL A 113 7.25 6.86 9.09
N CYS A 114 6.97 7.56 10.19
CA CYS A 114 7.39 7.09 11.50
C CYS A 114 6.80 5.72 11.82
N ILE A 115 5.55 5.47 11.43
CA ILE A 115 4.91 4.17 11.62
C ILE A 115 5.57 3.12 10.72
N LEU A 116 5.78 3.44 9.44
CA LEU A 116 6.43 2.52 8.50
C LEU A 116 7.89 2.26 8.87
N GLY A 117 8.62 3.29 9.27
CA GLY A 117 10.03 3.19 9.64
C GLY A 117 10.26 2.26 10.82
N THR A 118 9.37 2.23 11.79
CA THR A 118 9.48 1.32 12.93
C THR A 118 9.19 -0.13 12.53
N GLY A 119 8.38 -0.32 11.50
CA GLY A 119 8.05 -1.67 11.01
C GLY A 119 9.10 -2.24 10.07
N SER A 120 9.89 -1.40 9.41
CA SER A 120 10.86 -1.85 8.40
C SER A 120 12.25 -2.11 8.96
N ASN A 121 12.50 -1.81 10.20
CA ASN A 121 13.80 -2.08 10.85
C ASN A 121 13.79 -3.45 11.58
#